data_345265af1161acfe090ecdaf6f527869
#
_entry.id   345265af1161acfe090ecdaf6f527869
#
_cell.length_a   1.000
_cell.length_b   1.000
_cell.length_c   1.000
_cell.angle_alpha   90.00
_cell.angle_beta   90.00
_cell.angle_gamma   90.00
#
_symmetry.space_group_name_H-M   'P 1'
#
loop_
_entity.id
_entity.type
_entity.pdbx_description
1 polymer ?
#
loop_
_entity_poly.entity_id
_entity_poly.type
_entity_poly.pdbx_seq_one_letter_code
_entity_poly.pdbx_strand_id
1 'polypeptide(L)'
;MYPHPKRRRLTGDVLFPTELDNAPGLSPPPAFAPGLNSDWTLPQRHAPAYTPSDSTDVPAFPSPLGAASWGQDGFSHDPGFLASQEELRCMLFTIAQSAAPTRAASPDGNRQDDEEEDRLTERDPLPMRSALSSSRRVEYLKNYVGQVAPWLDMFDSQCTFRVQIPALARTFPALLNAILAISARQMERKEGIQDSFDSIELYQEAIRLLSPLLQMRDPKVIAACVLLCCLEMMSARAQDWRRHLEGCTALFDAFEINGFSSGLLQAVFWCYVRMDLCGALISDGTQSTLLRPSKWLAPDCPEEDAAQLFQAAQSPDMHANYAVYLCAKTCELVADRTQFLELGAQNDCTGDVYQGRWLRLWDDLQQWVEDRPPELLPVQTTQTKPFPHILFLHWAAISSNQLYHTACILLLNIMPKSIKLRSAPIVSALWHARRICGISLANPHQGCLNNAIQPLWIAGRLFSHVSEHAIIIDIIRKIEAETGWGACWRIRDLELAWGYQLTSRSRKSGTQNSPVAG
;
A
#
# COMPACT_ATOMS: atom_id res chain seq x y z
N MET A 1 -3.27 56.11 3.33
CA MET A 1 -2.48 56.25 4.57
C MET A 1 -3.25 55.52 5.68
N TYR A 2 -2.94 54.23 5.91
CA TYR A 2 -3.41 53.47 7.06
C TYR A 2 -2.22 52.67 7.58
N PRO A 3 -1.97 52.62 8.90
CA PRO A 3 -0.73 52.05 9.45
C PRO A 3 -0.84 50.56 9.68
N HIS A 4 0.29 49.86 9.41
CA HIS A 4 0.50 48.45 9.73
C HIS A 4 0.48 48.17 11.25
N PRO A 5 -0.13 47.07 11.73
CA PRO A 5 0.06 46.63 13.10
C PRO A 5 1.35 45.81 13.26
N LYS A 6 2.13 46.18 14.26
CA LYS A 6 3.38 45.54 14.69
C LYS A 6 3.10 44.11 15.23
N ARG A 7 3.86 43.13 14.75
CA ARG A 7 3.94 41.80 15.33
C ARG A 7 4.49 41.87 16.75
N ARG A 8 3.70 41.46 17.74
CA ARG A 8 4.13 41.10 19.09
C ARG A 8 4.64 39.66 19.07
N ARG A 9 5.92 39.46 19.43
CA ARG A 9 6.44 38.17 19.86
C ARG A 9 5.78 37.80 21.20
N LEU A 10 5.04 36.71 21.23
CA LEU A 10 4.65 36.06 22.49
C LEU A 10 5.61 34.91 22.71
N THR A 11 6.57 35.13 23.59
CA THR A 11 7.27 34.07 24.31
C THR A 11 6.30 33.59 25.38
N GLY A 12 5.79 32.39 25.20
CA GLY A 12 4.98 31.71 26.19
C GLY A 12 5.50 30.31 26.39
N ASP A 13 6.29 30.14 27.45
CA ASP A 13 6.69 28.84 27.99
C ASP A 13 5.42 28.08 28.39
N VAL A 14 5.13 26.99 27.69
CA VAL A 14 4.12 26.01 28.11
C VAL A 14 4.82 25.03 29.06
N LEU A 15 4.72 25.30 30.35
CA LEU A 15 5.05 24.40 31.44
C LEU A 15 4.08 23.20 31.42
N PHE A 16 4.62 22.02 31.22
CA PHE A 16 3.92 20.78 31.58
C PHE A 16 4.01 20.57 33.09
N PRO A 17 2.92 20.18 33.76
CA PRO A 17 2.97 19.89 35.19
C PRO A 17 3.72 18.58 35.45
N THR A 18 4.81 18.67 36.17
CA THR A 18 5.45 17.56 36.86
C THR A 18 4.80 17.45 38.22
N GLU A 19 3.91 16.51 38.40
CA GLU A 19 3.56 16.04 39.74
C GLU A 19 4.28 14.71 40.00
N LEU A 20 5.29 14.82 40.86
CA LEU A 20 5.92 13.72 41.58
C LEU A 20 5.31 13.73 42.98
N ASP A 21 4.42 12.78 43.25
CA ASP A 21 4.00 12.50 44.62
C ASP A 21 4.83 11.37 45.23
N ASN A 22 5.30 11.66 46.42
CA ASN A 22 6.13 10.85 47.29
C ASN A 22 5.43 9.59 47.78
N ALA A 23 6.08 8.44 47.66
CA ALA A 23 5.86 7.29 48.53
C ALA A 23 7.21 6.72 49.02
N PRO A 24 7.34 6.28 50.29
CA PRO A 24 8.60 6.07 50.93
C PRO A 24 9.17 4.65 50.77
N GLY A 25 10.47 4.58 50.61
CA GLY A 25 11.33 3.57 51.17
C GLY A 25 11.31 2.16 50.51
N LEU A 26 12.22 1.95 49.51
CA LEU A 26 12.87 0.65 49.32
C LEU A 26 14.32 0.91 48.86
N SER A 27 15.24 0.29 49.57
CA SER A 27 16.69 0.37 49.39
C SER A 27 17.15 -0.12 48.02
N PRO A 28 18.24 0.42 47.44
CA PRO A 28 18.76 0.00 46.14
C PRO A 28 19.50 -1.35 46.24
N PRO A 29 19.41 -2.19 45.20
CA PRO A 29 20.23 -3.40 45.09
C PRO A 29 21.68 -3.02 44.69
N PRO A 30 22.66 -3.90 44.98
CA PRO A 30 24.09 -3.61 44.90
C PRO A 30 24.60 -3.52 43.45
N ALA A 31 25.62 -2.67 43.27
CA ALA A 31 26.35 -2.46 42.04
C ALA A 31 27.02 -3.76 41.55
N PHE A 32 26.78 -4.15 40.30
CA PHE A 32 27.56 -5.16 39.60
C PHE A 32 28.69 -4.49 38.81
N ALA A 33 29.89 -5.08 38.95
CA ALA A 33 31.14 -4.67 38.34
C ALA A 33 31.14 -4.81 36.80
N PRO A 34 31.97 -4.04 36.06
CA PRO A 34 32.08 -4.10 34.62
C PRO A 34 33.00 -5.24 34.17
N GLY A 35 32.54 -6.03 33.24
CA GLY A 35 33.39 -6.99 32.54
C GLY A 35 32.58 -8.03 31.84
N LEU A 36 32.45 -7.88 30.53
CA LEU A 36 32.63 -8.95 29.53
C LEU A 36 32.28 -8.41 28.15
N ASN A 37 33.28 -8.37 27.29
CA ASN A 37 33.18 -8.24 25.85
C ASN A 37 32.20 -9.27 25.29
N SER A 38 31.24 -8.83 24.53
CA SER A 38 30.49 -9.72 23.62
C SER A 38 30.62 -9.21 22.18
N ASP A 39 31.63 -9.75 21.50
CA ASP A 39 31.71 -9.78 20.04
C ASP A 39 30.54 -10.57 19.50
N TRP A 40 29.60 -9.89 18.89
CA TRP A 40 28.61 -10.50 17.99
C TRP A 40 29.16 -10.49 16.57
N THR A 41 30.02 -11.47 16.25
CA THR A 41 30.36 -11.81 14.88
C THR A 41 29.29 -12.74 14.31
N LEU A 42 28.60 -12.28 13.27
CA LEU A 42 27.75 -13.13 12.43
C LEU A 42 28.61 -14.24 11.78
N PRO A 43 28.12 -15.49 11.72
CA PRO A 43 28.85 -16.57 11.06
C PRO A 43 28.94 -16.32 9.56
N GLN A 44 30.18 -16.20 9.06
CA GLN A 44 30.48 -16.19 7.62
C GLN A 44 30.15 -17.58 7.05
N ARG A 45 29.15 -17.63 6.16
CA ARG A 45 28.98 -18.79 5.28
C ARG A 45 29.87 -18.64 4.06
N HIS A 46 30.80 -19.58 3.90
CA HIS A 46 31.63 -19.73 2.70
C HIS A 46 30.75 -19.94 1.47
N ALA A 47 30.88 -19.06 0.48
CA ALA A 47 30.28 -19.24 -0.83
C ALA A 47 31.15 -20.20 -1.67
N PRO A 48 30.55 -21.15 -2.39
CA PRO A 48 31.29 -21.93 -3.40
C PRO A 48 31.56 -21.09 -4.65
N ALA A 49 32.76 -21.28 -5.24
CA ALA A 49 33.21 -20.60 -6.43
C ALA A 49 32.29 -20.89 -7.65
N TYR A 50 31.89 -19.83 -8.34
CA TYR A 50 31.05 -19.90 -9.54
C TYR A 50 31.93 -19.74 -10.79
N THR A 51 31.82 -20.68 -11.73
CA THR A 51 32.33 -20.55 -13.09
C THR A 51 31.25 -19.93 -13.99
N PRO A 52 31.57 -18.97 -14.86
CA PRO A 52 30.56 -18.34 -15.72
C PRO A 52 30.27 -19.23 -16.94
N SER A 53 28.99 -19.55 -17.14
CA SER A 53 28.47 -20.03 -18.43
C SER A 53 27.45 -19.05 -18.96
N ASP A 54 27.65 -18.60 -20.19
CA ASP A 54 26.78 -17.71 -20.95
C ASP A 54 25.35 -18.24 -21.05
N SER A 55 24.41 -17.55 -20.44
CA SER A 55 23.02 -17.49 -20.88
C SER A 55 22.36 -16.29 -20.22
N THR A 56 21.75 -15.44 -21.02
CA THR A 56 21.02 -14.20 -20.66
C THR A 56 19.71 -14.53 -19.98
N ASP A 57 19.75 -15.13 -18.80
CA ASP A 57 18.63 -15.21 -17.88
C ASP A 57 18.98 -14.39 -16.63
N VAL A 58 18.30 -13.29 -16.46
CA VAL A 58 18.36 -12.50 -15.23
C VAL A 58 17.92 -13.43 -14.09
N PRO A 59 18.78 -13.73 -13.10
CA PRO A 59 18.39 -14.60 -12.00
C PRO A 59 17.28 -13.92 -11.22
N ALA A 60 16.08 -14.48 -11.28
CA ALA A 60 15.02 -14.17 -10.34
C ALA A 60 15.56 -14.52 -8.94
N PHE A 61 15.81 -13.51 -8.12
CA PHE A 61 16.15 -13.71 -6.71
C PHE A 61 15.08 -14.60 -6.08
N PRO A 62 15.47 -15.67 -5.36
CA PRO A 62 14.51 -16.41 -4.57
C PRO A 62 13.98 -15.45 -3.48
N SER A 63 12.81 -14.88 -3.73
CA SER A 63 12.06 -14.23 -2.67
C SER A 63 11.93 -15.23 -1.51
N PRO A 64 12.17 -14.82 -0.23
CA PRO A 64 11.88 -15.69 0.90
C PRO A 64 10.40 -16.12 0.95
N LEU A 65 9.58 -15.62 0.05
CA LEU A 65 8.19 -15.97 -0.21
C LEU A 65 8.02 -17.29 -0.98
N GLY A 66 8.80 -18.33 -0.65
CA GLY A 66 8.57 -19.67 -1.15
C GLY A 66 7.19 -20.16 -0.72
N ALA A 67 6.27 -20.30 -1.69
CA ALA A 67 5.07 -21.13 -1.66
C ALA A 67 4.28 -21.16 -0.33
N ALA A 68 3.99 -20.01 0.28
CA ALA A 68 2.93 -19.93 1.26
C ALA A 68 1.60 -20.02 0.52
N SER A 69 0.79 -21.01 0.81
CA SER A 69 -0.54 -21.18 0.25
C SER A 69 -1.38 -19.96 0.62
N TRP A 70 -1.51 -19.02 -0.29
CA TRP A 70 -2.64 -18.12 -0.35
C TRP A 70 -3.87 -19.04 -0.29
N GLY A 71 -4.87 -18.72 0.52
CA GLY A 71 -6.02 -19.58 0.68
C GLY A 71 -6.40 -20.14 -0.69
N GLN A 72 -6.24 -21.43 -0.85
CA GLN A 72 -6.28 -22.12 -2.15
C GLN A 72 -7.74 -22.23 -2.60
N ASP A 73 -8.26 -21.10 -3.09
CA ASP A 73 -9.37 -21.21 -4.04
C ASP A 73 -8.77 -21.38 -5.45
N GLY A 74 -9.50 -22.00 -6.35
CA GLY A 74 -9.05 -22.26 -7.72
C GLY A 74 -8.84 -21.01 -8.58
N PHE A 75 -9.24 -19.82 -8.09
CA PHE A 75 -9.29 -18.57 -8.84
C PHE A 75 -7.96 -18.19 -9.49
N SER A 76 -6.88 -18.12 -8.71
CA SER A 76 -5.56 -17.70 -9.20
C SER A 76 -4.92 -18.70 -10.16
N HIS A 77 -5.49 -19.87 -10.31
CA HIS A 77 -5.05 -20.94 -11.21
C HIS A 77 -6.03 -21.17 -12.37
N ASP A 78 -7.13 -20.42 -12.41
CA ASP A 78 -8.09 -20.52 -13.51
C ASP A 78 -7.44 -20.10 -14.83
N PRO A 79 -7.48 -20.95 -15.87
CA PRO A 79 -6.84 -20.65 -17.15
C PRO A 79 -7.43 -19.42 -17.85
N GLY A 80 -8.74 -19.18 -17.69
CA GLY A 80 -9.43 -18.02 -18.26
C GLY A 80 -9.00 -16.72 -17.58
N PHE A 81 -8.85 -16.75 -16.25
CA PHE A 81 -8.33 -15.61 -15.48
C PHE A 81 -6.89 -15.27 -15.91
N LEU A 82 -6.00 -16.27 -15.96
CA LEU A 82 -4.60 -16.06 -16.33
C LEU A 82 -4.43 -15.57 -17.78
N ALA A 83 -5.20 -16.09 -18.72
CA ALA A 83 -5.19 -15.64 -20.12
C ALA A 83 -5.63 -14.17 -20.22
N SER A 84 -6.72 -13.79 -19.56
CA SER A 84 -7.26 -12.42 -19.59
C SER A 84 -6.35 -11.43 -18.87
N GLN A 85 -5.69 -11.84 -17.79
CA GLN A 85 -4.68 -11.04 -17.10
C GLN A 85 -3.51 -10.71 -18.01
N GLU A 86 -2.99 -11.69 -18.74
CA GLU A 86 -1.89 -11.47 -19.69
C GLU A 86 -2.32 -10.63 -20.90
N GLU A 87 -3.56 -10.82 -21.40
CA GLU A 87 -4.12 -10.00 -22.45
C GLU A 87 -4.19 -8.52 -22.03
N LEU A 88 -4.76 -8.22 -20.88
CA LEU A 88 -4.84 -6.85 -20.37
C LEU A 88 -3.45 -6.23 -20.18
N ARG A 89 -2.51 -6.97 -19.64
CA ARG A 89 -1.13 -6.53 -19.47
C ARG A 89 -0.48 -6.16 -20.81
N CYS A 90 -0.56 -7.03 -21.81
CA CYS A 90 -0.02 -6.77 -23.15
C CYS A 90 -0.65 -5.53 -23.78
N MET A 91 -1.97 -5.34 -23.63
CA MET A 91 -2.67 -4.17 -24.15
C MET A 91 -2.17 -2.88 -23.47
N LEU A 92 -2.01 -2.85 -22.15
CA LEU A 92 -1.55 -1.68 -21.40
C LEU A 92 -0.15 -1.25 -21.85
N PHE A 93 0.79 -2.20 -22.02
CA PHE A 93 2.14 -1.90 -22.51
C PHE A 93 2.15 -1.40 -23.96
N THR A 94 1.34 -1.99 -24.84
CA THR A 94 1.24 -1.58 -26.24
C THR A 94 0.79 -0.12 -26.36
N ILE A 95 -0.17 0.29 -25.53
CA ILE A 95 -0.70 1.65 -25.54
C ILE A 95 0.32 2.63 -24.99
N ALA A 96 0.97 2.28 -23.87
CA ALA A 96 2.02 3.12 -23.30
C ALA A 96 3.15 3.36 -24.31
N GLN A 97 3.56 2.35 -25.08
CA GLN A 97 4.55 2.50 -26.15
C GLN A 97 4.05 3.37 -27.30
N SER A 98 2.76 3.26 -27.67
CA SER A 98 2.17 4.03 -28.76
C SER A 98 1.93 5.50 -28.37
N ALA A 99 1.74 5.78 -27.08
CA ALA A 99 1.53 7.13 -26.54
C ALA A 99 2.84 7.88 -26.29
N ALA A 100 3.99 7.18 -26.29
CA ALA A 100 5.30 7.83 -26.14
C ALA A 100 5.55 8.81 -27.30
N PRO A 101 5.99 10.06 -27.03
CA PRO A 101 6.16 11.07 -28.08
C PRO A 101 7.22 10.63 -29.08
N THR A 102 6.78 10.24 -30.27
CA THR A 102 7.68 10.12 -31.44
C THR A 102 8.20 11.50 -31.79
N ARG A 103 9.51 11.69 -31.65
CA ARG A 103 10.21 12.92 -31.99
C ARG A 103 9.95 13.25 -33.46
N ALA A 104 9.33 14.43 -33.70
CA ALA A 104 9.10 15.08 -34.99
C ALA A 104 7.90 14.60 -35.84
N ALA A 105 6.76 15.29 -35.69
CA ALA A 105 5.86 15.57 -36.80
C ALA A 105 5.56 17.04 -36.82
N SER A 106 5.78 17.65 -38.00
CA SER A 106 5.54 19.08 -38.29
C SER A 106 4.06 19.46 -38.14
N PRO A 107 3.75 20.71 -37.78
CA PRO A 107 2.37 21.16 -37.65
C PRO A 107 1.84 21.57 -39.03
N ASP A 108 0.93 20.82 -39.60
CA ASP A 108 0.01 21.36 -40.62
C ASP A 108 -1.26 20.48 -40.63
N GLY A 109 -2.42 21.12 -40.50
CA GLY A 109 -3.69 20.44 -40.67
C GLY A 109 -4.83 21.00 -39.82
N ASN A 110 -5.32 22.14 -40.23
CA ASN A 110 -6.69 22.68 -40.13
C ASN A 110 -7.71 21.70 -39.53
N ARG A 111 -8.16 21.92 -38.28
CA ARG A 111 -9.36 21.29 -37.70
C ARG A 111 -10.50 22.29 -37.78
N GLN A 112 -11.45 21.96 -38.61
CA GLN A 112 -12.81 22.49 -38.52
C GLN A 112 -13.50 21.87 -37.32
N ASP A 113 -13.97 22.74 -36.44
CA ASP A 113 -14.87 22.37 -35.32
C ASP A 113 -16.28 22.12 -35.87
N ASP A 114 -16.65 20.86 -36.00
CA ASP A 114 -18.04 20.50 -36.18
C ASP A 114 -18.67 20.25 -34.80
N GLU A 115 -19.29 21.28 -34.26
CA GLU A 115 -20.23 21.19 -33.13
C GLU A 115 -21.50 20.44 -33.59
N GLU A 116 -21.54 19.14 -33.47
CA GLU A 116 -22.76 18.36 -33.62
C GLU A 116 -23.41 18.21 -32.23
N GLU A 117 -24.38 19.05 -31.98
CA GLU A 117 -25.27 19.07 -30.82
C GLU A 117 -26.08 17.78 -30.78
N ASP A 118 -25.60 16.78 -30.04
CA ASP A 118 -26.22 15.45 -29.90
C ASP A 118 -27.55 15.56 -29.12
N ARG A 119 -28.67 15.65 -29.84
CA ARG A 119 -30.02 15.51 -29.29
C ARG A 119 -30.17 14.10 -28.75
N LEU A 120 -29.95 13.92 -27.45
CA LEU A 120 -30.28 12.70 -26.73
C LEU A 120 -31.75 12.37 -26.85
N THR A 121 -32.08 11.50 -27.79
CA THR A 121 -33.40 10.85 -27.85
C THR A 121 -33.52 9.82 -26.72
N GLU A 122 -34.52 10.00 -25.89
CA GLU A 122 -34.88 9.31 -24.64
C GLU A 122 -35.33 7.83 -24.85
N ARG A 123 -34.61 7.00 -25.65
CA ARG A 123 -35.13 5.67 -26.03
C ARG A 123 -34.23 4.47 -25.89
N ASP A 124 -32.98 4.60 -25.47
CA ASP A 124 -32.17 3.40 -25.21
C ASP A 124 -32.16 3.06 -23.72
N PRO A 125 -32.49 1.80 -23.35
CA PRO A 125 -32.34 1.36 -21.98
C PRO A 125 -30.86 1.52 -21.60
N LEU A 126 -30.61 2.34 -20.56
CA LEU A 126 -29.26 2.57 -20.05
C LEU A 126 -28.53 1.22 -19.94
N PRO A 127 -27.28 1.09 -20.44
CA PRO A 127 -26.53 -0.16 -20.42
C PRO A 127 -26.51 -0.84 -19.03
N MET A 128 -26.52 -0.06 -17.98
CA MET A 128 -26.61 -0.53 -16.60
C MET A 128 -27.89 -1.31 -16.30
N ARG A 129 -29.06 -0.92 -16.85
CA ARG A 129 -30.31 -1.64 -16.59
C ARG A 129 -30.28 -3.05 -17.15
N SER A 130 -29.71 -3.24 -18.35
CA SER A 130 -29.53 -4.55 -18.95
C SER A 130 -28.51 -5.39 -18.16
N ALA A 131 -27.36 -4.81 -17.81
CA ALA A 131 -26.32 -5.48 -17.06
C ALA A 131 -26.75 -5.88 -15.63
N LEU A 132 -27.66 -5.13 -14.99
CA LEU A 132 -28.19 -5.39 -13.65
C LEU A 132 -29.54 -6.14 -13.66
N SER A 133 -29.86 -6.86 -14.72
CA SER A 133 -31.08 -7.68 -14.79
C SER A 133 -31.13 -8.81 -13.77
N SER A 134 -29.97 -9.31 -13.31
CA SER A 134 -29.85 -10.32 -12.27
C SER A 134 -29.86 -9.70 -10.87
N SER A 135 -30.64 -10.28 -9.94
CA SER A 135 -30.62 -9.90 -8.51
C SER A 135 -29.22 -9.96 -7.92
N ARG A 136 -28.40 -10.96 -8.28
CA ARG A 136 -27.04 -11.15 -7.81
C ARG A 136 -26.11 -9.98 -8.20
N ARG A 137 -26.24 -9.47 -9.42
CA ARG A 137 -25.46 -8.31 -9.87
C ARG A 137 -25.84 -7.03 -9.13
N VAL A 138 -27.10 -6.86 -8.74
CA VAL A 138 -27.53 -5.76 -7.87
C VAL A 138 -26.91 -5.88 -6.47
N GLU A 139 -26.80 -7.09 -5.93
CA GLU A 139 -26.10 -7.35 -4.67
C GLU A 139 -24.62 -6.99 -4.77
N TYR A 140 -23.94 -7.35 -5.85
CA TYR A 140 -22.55 -6.95 -6.09
C TYR A 140 -22.39 -5.44 -6.12
N LEU A 141 -23.28 -4.69 -6.77
CA LEU A 141 -23.20 -3.23 -6.78
C LEU A 141 -23.40 -2.63 -5.40
N LYS A 142 -24.36 -3.14 -4.61
CA LYS A 142 -24.58 -2.70 -3.21
C LYS A 142 -23.37 -3.01 -2.35
N ASN A 143 -22.79 -4.20 -2.49
CA ASN A 143 -21.61 -4.61 -1.76
C ASN A 143 -20.39 -3.75 -2.15
N TYR A 144 -20.20 -3.44 -3.45
CA TYR A 144 -19.16 -2.52 -3.89
C TYR A 144 -19.23 -1.19 -3.14
N VAL A 145 -20.40 -0.53 -3.18
CA VAL A 145 -20.60 0.78 -2.54
C VAL A 145 -20.40 0.72 -1.03
N GLY A 146 -20.84 -0.36 -0.37
CA GLY A 146 -20.83 -0.49 1.07
C GLY A 146 -19.52 -1.04 1.66
N GLN A 147 -18.81 -1.89 0.93
CA GLN A 147 -17.69 -2.67 1.46
C GLN A 147 -16.36 -2.42 0.72
N VAL A 148 -16.38 -2.35 -0.61
CA VAL A 148 -15.16 -2.25 -1.43
C VAL A 148 -14.72 -0.80 -1.63
N ALA A 149 -15.62 0.07 -2.06
CA ALA A 149 -15.30 1.47 -2.34
C ALA A 149 -14.65 2.21 -1.17
N PRO A 150 -15.00 1.96 0.12
CA PRO A 150 -14.31 2.58 1.25
C PRO A 150 -12.79 2.32 1.32
N TRP A 151 -12.30 1.20 0.76
CA TRP A 151 -10.85 0.94 0.69
C TRP A 151 -10.15 1.86 -0.31
N LEU A 152 -10.86 2.17 -1.40
CA LEU A 152 -10.36 2.96 -2.52
C LEU A 152 -10.43 4.45 -2.21
N ASP A 153 -11.46 4.88 -1.48
CA ASP A 153 -11.70 6.26 -1.01
C ASP A 153 -10.91 6.62 0.26
N MET A 154 -9.95 5.81 0.70
CA MET A 154 -9.28 5.96 2.00
C MET A 154 -8.72 7.37 2.26
N PHE A 155 -8.22 8.06 1.23
CA PHE A 155 -7.72 9.44 1.31
C PHE A 155 -8.43 10.34 0.30
N ASP A 156 -9.74 10.14 0.16
CA ASP A 156 -10.61 10.91 -0.72
C ASP A 156 -11.94 11.20 -0.03
N SER A 157 -12.06 12.36 0.59
CA SER A 157 -13.28 12.84 1.26
C SER A 157 -14.45 13.04 0.30
N GLN A 158 -14.17 13.18 -1.02
CA GLN A 158 -15.21 13.27 -2.04
C GLN A 158 -15.86 11.93 -2.33
N CYS A 159 -15.32 10.84 -1.80
CA CYS A 159 -15.82 9.47 -2.01
C CYS A 159 -15.98 9.13 -3.50
N THR A 160 -14.98 9.43 -4.32
CA THR A 160 -15.02 9.29 -5.78
C THR A 160 -15.35 7.86 -6.19
N PHE A 161 -14.74 6.85 -5.55
CA PHE A 161 -15.00 5.43 -5.85
C PHE A 161 -16.39 4.98 -5.38
N ARG A 162 -16.90 5.56 -4.29
CA ARG A 162 -18.20 5.20 -3.73
C ARG A 162 -19.36 5.89 -4.45
N VAL A 163 -19.17 7.12 -4.92
CA VAL A 163 -20.25 7.99 -5.45
C VAL A 163 -20.10 8.23 -6.95
N GLN A 164 -18.95 8.77 -7.37
CA GLN A 164 -18.77 9.22 -8.75
C GLN A 164 -18.59 8.04 -9.72
N ILE A 165 -17.75 7.07 -9.39
CA ILE A 165 -17.47 5.90 -10.26
C ILE A 165 -18.74 5.09 -10.55
N PRO A 166 -19.61 4.73 -9.59
CA PRO A 166 -20.89 4.07 -9.90
C PRO A 166 -21.82 4.91 -10.77
N ALA A 167 -21.80 6.24 -10.61
CA ALA A 167 -22.59 7.13 -11.47
C ALA A 167 -22.09 7.11 -12.92
N LEU A 168 -20.77 7.16 -13.14
CA LEU A 168 -20.15 7.06 -14.47
C LEU A 168 -20.36 5.68 -15.11
N ALA A 169 -20.35 4.61 -14.32
CA ALA A 169 -20.59 3.25 -14.78
C ALA A 169 -21.98 3.03 -15.40
N ARG A 170 -22.96 3.93 -15.15
CA ARG A 170 -24.28 3.85 -15.76
C ARG A 170 -24.27 3.87 -17.29
N THR A 171 -23.30 4.58 -17.86
CA THR A 171 -23.12 4.74 -19.31
C THR A 171 -21.84 4.11 -19.84
N PHE A 172 -21.04 3.47 -18.97
CA PHE A 172 -19.76 2.89 -19.34
C PHE A 172 -19.67 1.41 -18.91
N PRO A 173 -20.08 0.47 -19.78
CA PRO A 173 -20.22 -0.96 -19.42
C PRO A 173 -18.93 -1.61 -18.94
N ALA A 174 -17.77 -1.23 -19.46
CA ALA A 174 -16.47 -1.75 -19.01
C ALA A 174 -16.22 -1.43 -17.53
N LEU A 175 -16.48 -0.19 -17.12
CA LEU A 175 -16.34 0.24 -15.72
C LEU A 175 -17.37 -0.46 -14.81
N LEU A 176 -18.60 -0.66 -15.30
CA LEU A 176 -19.61 -1.39 -14.55
C LEU A 176 -19.18 -2.84 -14.28
N ASN A 177 -18.69 -3.55 -15.30
CA ASN A 177 -18.22 -4.92 -15.11
C ASN A 177 -16.98 -4.99 -14.20
N ALA A 178 -16.05 -4.02 -14.24
CA ALA A 178 -14.94 -3.94 -13.31
C ALA A 178 -15.40 -3.75 -11.84
N ILE A 179 -16.40 -2.89 -11.60
CA ILE A 179 -17.04 -2.71 -10.29
C ILE A 179 -17.67 -4.03 -9.80
N LEU A 180 -18.45 -4.68 -10.66
CA LEU A 180 -19.12 -5.93 -10.30
C LEU A 180 -18.13 -7.06 -10.07
N ALA A 181 -17.06 -7.14 -10.88
CA ALA A 181 -16.04 -8.17 -10.77
C ALA A 181 -15.29 -8.11 -9.41
N ILE A 182 -14.80 -6.94 -9.01
CA ILE A 182 -14.09 -6.79 -7.72
C ILE A 182 -15.01 -7.06 -6.53
N SER A 183 -16.28 -6.66 -6.64
CA SER A 183 -17.25 -6.90 -5.58
C SER A 183 -17.67 -8.36 -5.49
N ALA A 184 -17.91 -9.03 -6.62
CA ALA A 184 -18.18 -10.46 -6.67
C ALA A 184 -17.04 -11.24 -6.04
N ARG A 185 -15.79 -10.92 -6.41
CA ARG A 185 -14.60 -11.54 -5.88
C ARG A 185 -14.49 -11.40 -4.35
N GLN A 186 -14.77 -10.22 -3.83
CA GLN A 186 -14.76 -9.97 -2.39
C GLN A 186 -15.82 -10.81 -1.66
N MET A 187 -17.02 -10.91 -2.22
CA MET A 187 -18.09 -11.75 -1.64
C MET A 187 -17.75 -13.24 -1.72
N GLU A 188 -17.25 -13.72 -2.87
CA GLU A 188 -16.80 -15.11 -3.03
C GLU A 188 -15.77 -15.51 -1.97
N ARG A 189 -14.78 -14.64 -1.71
CA ARG A 189 -13.78 -14.88 -0.67
C ARG A 189 -14.38 -14.93 0.73
N LYS A 190 -15.32 -14.05 1.05
CA LYS A 190 -16.00 -14.04 2.36
C LYS A 190 -16.94 -15.21 2.53
N GLU A 191 -17.58 -15.67 1.47
CA GLU A 191 -18.47 -16.83 1.44
C GLU A 191 -17.68 -18.15 1.38
N GLY A 192 -16.37 -18.10 1.12
CA GLY A 192 -15.49 -19.28 1.03
C GLY A 192 -15.74 -20.12 -0.22
N ILE A 193 -16.17 -19.49 -1.33
CA ILE A 193 -16.39 -20.16 -2.62
C ILE A 193 -15.05 -20.64 -3.16
N GLN A 194 -14.99 -21.90 -3.58
CA GLN A 194 -13.77 -22.56 -4.08
C GLN A 194 -13.75 -22.76 -5.60
N ASP A 195 -14.92 -22.86 -6.21
CA ASP A 195 -15.12 -23.16 -7.63
C ASP A 195 -16.26 -22.31 -8.19
N SER A 196 -16.29 -22.10 -9.52
CA SER A 196 -17.36 -21.39 -10.22
C SER A 196 -17.53 -19.94 -9.78
N PHE A 197 -16.59 -19.09 -10.21
CA PHE A 197 -16.52 -17.68 -9.83
C PHE A 197 -17.22 -16.76 -10.82
N ASP A 198 -18.30 -16.10 -10.40
CA ASP A 198 -18.95 -15.03 -11.17
C ASP A 198 -17.99 -13.89 -11.47
N SER A 199 -17.03 -13.66 -10.57
CA SER A 199 -16.03 -12.60 -10.71
C SER A 199 -15.11 -12.79 -11.92
N ILE A 200 -14.82 -14.04 -12.34
CA ILE A 200 -13.99 -14.33 -13.53
C ILE A 200 -14.75 -13.92 -14.80
N GLU A 201 -16.03 -14.27 -14.92
CA GLU A 201 -16.85 -13.89 -16.08
C GLU A 201 -16.93 -12.37 -16.21
N LEU A 202 -17.18 -11.67 -15.10
CA LEU A 202 -17.27 -10.21 -15.05
C LEU A 202 -15.92 -9.55 -15.35
N TYR A 203 -14.81 -10.12 -14.90
CA TYR A 203 -13.45 -9.67 -15.16
C TYR A 203 -13.12 -9.78 -16.67
N GLN A 204 -13.39 -10.93 -17.27
CA GLN A 204 -13.20 -11.17 -18.70
C GLN A 204 -14.03 -10.22 -19.55
N GLU A 205 -15.30 -10.02 -19.20
CA GLU A 205 -16.19 -9.10 -19.92
C GLU A 205 -15.72 -7.64 -19.79
N ALA A 206 -15.22 -7.23 -18.61
CA ALA A 206 -14.63 -5.91 -18.44
C ALA A 206 -13.44 -5.69 -19.39
N ILE A 207 -12.52 -6.66 -19.50
CA ILE A 207 -11.35 -6.59 -20.39
C ILE A 207 -11.78 -6.54 -21.85
N ARG A 208 -12.71 -7.42 -22.27
CA ARG A 208 -13.24 -7.43 -23.63
C ARG A 208 -13.83 -6.08 -24.04
N LEU A 209 -14.55 -5.42 -23.12
CA LEU A 209 -15.14 -4.11 -23.36
C LEU A 209 -14.13 -2.97 -23.29
N LEU A 210 -13.05 -3.12 -22.51
CA LEU A 210 -11.96 -2.14 -22.42
C LEU A 210 -11.07 -2.13 -23.66
N SER A 211 -10.81 -3.29 -24.25
CA SER A 211 -9.85 -3.48 -25.34
C SER A 211 -9.96 -2.42 -26.46
N PRO A 212 -11.15 -2.14 -27.05
CA PRO A 212 -11.27 -1.12 -28.09
C PRO A 212 -11.16 0.33 -27.57
N LEU A 213 -11.29 0.55 -26.25
CA LEU A 213 -11.34 1.87 -25.63
C LEU A 213 -9.98 2.32 -25.05
N LEU A 214 -9.03 1.41 -24.91
CA LEU A 214 -7.76 1.66 -24.25
C LEU A 214 -6.90 2.74 -24.92
N GLN A 215 -7.08 2.98 -26.24
CA GLN A 215 -6.38 4.06 -26.95
C GLN A 215 -6.96 5.44 -26.64
N MET A 216 -8.16 5.48 -26.07
CA MET A 216 -8.80 6.73 -25.66
C MET A 216 -8.24 7.18 -24.30
N ARG A 217 -7.85 8.43 -24.19
CA ARG A 217 -7.41 9.02 -22.91
C ARG A 217 -8.61 9.35 -22.00
N ASP A 218 -9.55 8.38 -21.88
CA ASP A 218 -10.75 8.56 -21.05
C ASP A 218 -10.43 8.18 -19.59
N PRO A 219 -10.64 9.08 -18.61
CA PRO A 219 -10.46 8.78 -17.19
C PRO A 219 -11.21 7.53 -16.71
N LYS A 220 -12.35 7.19 -17.32
CA LYS A 220 -13.14 5.99 -16.98
C LYS A 220 -12.43 4.69 -17.35
N VAL A 221 -11.65 4.70 -18.43
CA VAL A 221 -10.81 3.56 -18.84
C VAL A 221 -9.74 3.31 -17.79
N ILE A 222 -9.03 4.37 -17.36
CA ILE A 222 -7.97 4.27 -16.36
C ILE A 222 -8.54 3.79 -15.01
N ALA A 223 -9.70 4.32 -14.61
CA ALA A 223 -10.38 3.88 -13.40
C ALA A 223 -10.75 2.39 -13.45
N ALA A 224 -11.24 1.90 -14.60
CA ALA A 224 -11.54 0.47 -14.77
C ALA A 224 -10.28 -0.40 -14.67
N CYS A 225 -9.17 0.00 -15.30
CA CYS A 225 -7.89 -0.70 -15.20
C CYS A 225 -7.41 -0.78 -13.73
N VAL A 226 -7.49 0.31 -12.97
CA VAL A 226 -7.09 0.34 -11.55
C VAL A 226 -7.99 -0.56 -10.69
N LEU A 227 -9.30 -0.62 -10.97
CA LEU A 227 -10.21 -1.54 -10.27
C LEU A 227 -9.89 -3.01 -10.56
N LEU A 228 -9.59 -3.36 -11.82
CA LEU A 228 -9.18 -4.72 -12.19
C LEU A 228 -7.85 -5.09 -11.54
N CYS A 229 -6.90 -4.15 -11.48
CA CYS A 229 -5.65 -4.35 -10.75
C CYS A 229 -5.88 -4.60 -9.25
N CYS A 230 -6.82 -3.89 -8.62
CA CYS A 230 -7.18 -4.11 -7.22
C CYS A 230 -7.80 -5.52 -7.00
N LEU A 231 -8.62 -6.01 -7.94
CA LEU A 231 -9.14 -7.38 -7.93
C LEU A 231 -8.00 -8.41 -7.98
N GLU A 232 -7.02 -8.21 -8.85
CA GLU A 232 -5.87 -9.09 -8.96
C GLU A 232 -5.02 -9.10 -7.68
N MET A 233 -4.79 -7.93 -7.07
CA MET A 233 -4.10 -7.83 -5.77
C MET A 233 -4.81 -8.63 -4.67
N MET A 234 -6.13 -8.66 -4.68
CA MET A 234 -6.92 -9.43 -3.72
C MET A 234 -6.85 -10.95 -3.98
N SER A 235 -6.57 -11.36 -5.21
CA SER A 235 -6.76 -12.73 -5.70
C SER A 235 -5.47 -13.48 -6.02
N ALA A 236 -4.44 -12.80 -6.49
CA ALA A 236 -3.22 -13.39 -7.03
C ALA A 236 -2.00 -13.19 -6.09
N ARG A 237 -0.91 -13.87 -6.40
CA ARG A 237 0.36 -13.70 -5.67
C ARG A 237 0.98 -12.33 -5.98
N ALA A 238 1.78 -11.81 -5.06
CA ALA A 238 2.42 -10.51 -5.20
C ALA A 238 3.22 -10.35 -6.51
N GLN A 239 3.83 -11.42 -6.99
CA GLN A 239 4.61 -11.40 -8.25
C GLN A 239 3.70 -11.25 -9.49
N ASP A 240 2.50 -11.80 -9.44
CA ASP A 240 1.60 -11.84 -10.59
C ASP A 240 0.88 -10.49 -10.76
N TRP A 241 0.28 -9.96 -9.69
CA TRP A 241 -0.40 -8.66 -9.78
C TRP A 241 0.57 -7.47 -9.95
N ARG A 242 1.84 -7.60 -9.51
CA ARG A 242 2.85 -6.56 -9.72
C ARG A 242 3.11 -6.30 -11.21
N ARG A 243 3.05 -7.33 -12.05
CA ARG A 243 3.16 -7.17 -13.51
C ARG A 243 2.03 -6.34 -14.10
N HIS A 244 0.82 -6.45 -13.55
CA HIS A 244 -0.31 -5.60 -13.98
C HIS A 244 -0.10 -4.15 -13.52
N LEU A 245 0.39 -3.92 -12.30
CA LEU A 245 0.79 -2.59 -11.86
C LEU A 245 1.80 -1.93 -12.80
N GLU A 246 2.76 -2.69 -13.34
CA GLU A 246 3.71 -2.19 -14.34
C GLU A 246 3.00 -1.64 -15.58
N GLY A 247 1.97 -2.32 -16.07
CA GLY A 247 1.14 -1.85 -17.19
C GLY A 247 0.41 -0.54 -16.86
N CYS A 248 -0.19 -0.46 -15.67
CA CYS A 248 -0.83 0.77 -15.19
C CYS A 248 0.18 1.91 -15.01
N THR A 249 1.39 1.64 -14.47
CA THR A 249 2.48 2.63 -14.37
C THR A 249 2.77 3.25 -15.72
N ALA A 250 2.91 2.42 -16.75
CA ALA A 250 3.21 2.87 -18.09
C ALA A 250 2.11 3.79 -18.65
N LEU A 251 0.84 3.56 -18.33
CA LEU A 251 -0.26 4.46 -18.69
C LEU A 251 -0.20 5.80 -17.96
N PHE A 252 0.05 5.79 -16.64
CA PHE A 252 0.16 7.02 -15.86
C PHE A 252 1.32 7.89 -16.37
N ASP A 253 2.45 7.28 -16.67
CA ASP A 253 3.62 8.00 -17.23
C ASP A 253 3.34 8.53 -18.65
N ALA A 254 2.75 7.70 -19.53
CA ALA A 254 2.45 8.08 -20.91
C ALA A 254 1.37 9.18 -21.03
N PHE A 255 0.45 9.24 -20.08
CA PHE A 255 -0.63 10.23 -20.06
C PHE A 255 -0.35 11.40 -19.12
N GLU A 256 0.85 11.45 -18.51
CA GLU A 256 1.31 12.50 -17.59
C GLU A 256 0.35 12.71 -16.40
N ILE A 257 -0.29 11.64 -15.94
CA ILE A 257 -1.19 11.67 -14.78
C ILE A 257 -0.37 11.61 -13.51
N ASN A 258 -0.62 12.54 -12.60
CA ASN A 258 0.10 12.68 -11.34
C ASN A 258 -0.84 12.97 -10.17
N GLY A 259 -0.30 13.10 -8.94
CA GLY A 259 -1.07 13.31 -7.72
C GLY A 259 -1.79 14.65 -7.63
N PHE A 260 -1.51 15.57 -8.55
CA PHE A 260 -2.10 16.91 -8.62
C PHE A 260 -2.96 17.10 -9.88
N SER A 261 -3.22 16.03 -10.62
CA SER A 261 -4.25 15.99 -11.67
C SER A 261 -5.61 16.32 -11.07
N SER A 262 -6.57 16.75 -11.90
CA SER A 262 -7.89 17.15 -11.39
C SER A 262 -8.91 16.03 -11.39
N GLY A 263 -9.87 16.10 -10.45
CA GLY A 263 -11.09 15.27 -10.45
C GLY A 263 -10.83 13.78 -10.36
N LEU A 264 -11.50 12.98 -11.22
CA LEU A 264 -11.41 11.52 -11.21
C LEU A 264 -9.97 11.01 -11.33
N LEU A 265 -9.15 11.64 -12.16
CA LEU A 265 -7.76 11.20 -12.38
C LEU A 265 -6.92 11.32 -11.12
N GLN A 266 -7.12 12.36 -10.30
CA GLN A 266 -6.43 12.51 -9.03
C GLN A 266 -6.78 11.38 -8.05
N ALA A 267 -8.07 11.09 -7.88
CA ALA A 267 -8.52 10.02 -6.99
C ALA A 267 -8.00 8.64 -7.43
N VAL A 268 -8.05 8.36 -8.74
CA VAL A 268 -7.56 7.11 -9.33
C VAL A 268 -6.03 7.01 -9.18
N PHE A 269 -5.30 8.11 -9.39
CA PHE A 269 -3.86 8.16 -9.18
C PHE A 269 -3.49 7.81 -7.73
N TRP A 270 -4.09 8.48 -6.74
CA TRP A 270 -3.78 8.21 -5.33
C TRP A 270 -4.19 6.81 -4.89
N CYS A 271 -5.26 6.26 -5.45
CA CYS A 271 -5.60 4.84 -5.24
C CYS A 271 -4.51 3.92 -5.79
N TYR A 272 -4.06 4.16 -7.03
CA TYR A 272 -3.03 3.37 -7.68
C TYR A 272 -1.69 3.40 -6.91
N VAL A 273 -1.17 4.58 -6.57
CA VAL A 273 0.15 4.67 -5.90
C VAL A 273 0.15 4.06 -4.48
N ARG A 274 -1.01 3.98 -3.81
CA ARG A 274 -1.12 3.22 -2.56
C ARG A 274 -0.98 1.71 -2.78
N MET A 275 -1.51 1.19 -3.88
CA MET A 275 -1.31 -0.21 -4.27
C MET A 275 0.15 -0.49 -4.62
N ASP A 276 0.79 0.40 -5.36
CA ASP A 276 2.21 0.32 -5.71
C ASP A 276 3.11 0.37 -4.46
N LEU A 277 2.82 1.30 -3.53
CA LEU A 277 3.49 1.35 -2.22
C LEU A 277 3.29 0.05 -1.42
N CYS A 278 2.09 -0.53 -1.45
CA CYS A 278 1.86 -1.83 -0.81
C CYS A 278 2.80 -2.90 -1.37
N GLY A 279 3.03 -2.91 -2.70
CA GLY A 279 4.01 -3.76 -3.36
C GLY A 279 5.44 -3.55 -2.87
N ALA A 280 5.87 -2.31 -2.70
CA ALA A 280 7.18 -1.99 -2.14
C ALA A 280 7.31 -2.44 -0.68
N LEU A 281 6.28 -2.25 0.14
CA LEU A 281 6.25 -2.65 1.56
C LEU A 281 6.21 -4.17 1.76
N ILE A 282 5.70 -4.95 0.79
CA ILE A 282 5.78 -6.42 0.82
C ILE A 282 7.23 -6.90 0.90
N SER A 283 8.13 -6.22 0.20
CA SER A 283 9.57 -6.49 0.18
C SER A 283 10.36 -5.68 1.25
N ASP A 284 9.69 -5.15 2.27
CA ASP A 284 10.31 -4.33 3.33
C ASP A 284 11.01 -3.06 2.80
N GLY A 285 10.54 -2.55 1.67
CA GLY A 285 11.15 -1.41 0.99
C GLY A 285 12.44 -1.74 0.23
N THR A 286 12.91 -2.99 0.20
CA THR A 286 14.09 -3.36 -0.60
C THR A 286 13.86 -3.24 -2.10
N GLN A 287 12.61 -3.17 -2.52
CA GLN A 287 12.16 -2.75 -3.85
C GLN A 287 11.39 -1.45 -3.71
N SER A 288 11.68 -0.47 -4.55
CA SER A 288 10.93 0.78 -4.63
C SER A 288 9.56 0.59 -5.29
N THR A 289 8.74 1.64 -5.27
CA THR A 289 7.54 1.73 -6.08
C THR A 289 7.89 1.68 -7.58
N LEU A 290 6.97 1.16 -8.39
CA LEU A 290 7.13 1.06 -9.85
C LEU A 290 7.10 2.46 -10.48
N LEU A 291 6.10 3.27 -10.09
CA LEU A 291 6.07 4.69 -10.45
C LEU A 291 6.97 5.47 -9.47
N ARG A 292 8.04 6.07 -9.99
CA ARG A 292 8.97 6.84 -9.15
C ARG A 292 8.26 7.99 -8.45
N PRO A 293 8.54 8.25 -7.16
CA PRO A 293 7.91 9.34 -6.41
C PRO A 293 8.06 10.73 -7.05
N SER A 294 9.17 10.99 -7.79
CA SER A 294 9.34 12.23 -8.56
C SER A 294 8.22 12.48 -9.59
N LYS A 295 7.63 11.41 -10.14
CA LYS A 295 6.52 11.49 -11.10
C LYS A 295 5.15 11.71 -10.43
N TRP A 296 5.08 11.72 -9.11
CA TRP A 296 3.83 11.94 -8.36
C TRP A 296 3.52 13.42 -8.21
N LEU A 297 4.54 14.27 -8.32
CA LEU A 297 4.44 15.72 -8.18
C LEU A 297 3.92 16.38 -9.46
N ALA A 298 3.51 17.63 -9.36
CA ALA A 298 3.20 18.45 -10.52
C ALA A 298 4.45 18.58 -11.43
N PRO A 299 4.30 18.68 -12.76
CA PRO A 299 5.40 18.58 -13.71
C PRO A 299 6.57 19.55 -13.47
N ASP A 300 6.30 20.74 -12.97
CA ASP A 300 7.30 21.80 -12.74
C ASP A 300 7.75 21.90 -11.27
N CYS A 301 7.36 20.94 -10.42
CA CYS A 301 7.69 20.96 -9.00
C CYS A 301 8.92 20.09 -8.74
N PRO A 302 10.05 20.68 -8.27
CA PRO A 302 11.19 19.91 -7.82
C PRO A 302 10.86 19.12 -6.54
N GLU A 303 11.55 18.00 -6.32
CA GLU A 303 11.31 17.15 -5.13
C GLU A 303 11.55 17.89 -3.81
N GLU A 304 12.45 18.86 -3.79
CA GLU A 304 12.75 19.69 -2.62
C GLU A 304 11.56 20.54 -2.17
N ASP A 305 10.66 20.88 -3.10
CA ASP A 305 9.47 21.71 -2.85
C ASP A 305 8.20 20.85 -2.59
N ALA A 306 8.33 19.52 -2.55
CA ALA A 306 7.19 18.62 -2.36
C ALA A 306 6.37 18.98 -1.11
N ALA A 307 7.02 19.24 0.03
CA ALA A 307 6.33 19.63 1.26
C ALA A 307 5.43 20.86 1.07
N GLN A 308 5.94 21.87 0.38
CA GLN A 308 5.20 23.11 0.10
C GLN A 308 4.02 22.87 -0.85
N LEU A 309 4.23 22.01 -1.87
CA LEU A 309 3.18 21.62 -2.82
C LEU A 309 2.01 20.93 -2.12
N PHE A 310 2.29 19.97 -1.23
CA PHE A 310 1.24 19.27 -0.45
C PHE A 310 0.56 20.21 0.55
N GLN A 311 1.29 21.10 1.21
CA GLN A 311 0.74 22.09 2.13
C GLN A 311 -0.16 23.11 1.42
N ALA A 312 0.21 23.54 0.20
CA ALA A 312 -0.57 24.49 -0.59
C ALA A 312 -1.99 23.96 -0.93
N ALA A 313 -2.18 22.66 -0.97
CA ALA A 313 -3.49 22.05 -1.21
C ALA A 313 -4.50 22.26 -0.06
N GLN A 314 -4.03 22.61 1.15
CA GLN A 314 -4.84 22.88 2.36
C GLN A 314 -5.94 21.85 2.62
N SER A 315 -5.69 20.58 2.32
CA SER A 315 -6.64 19.49 2.43
C SER A 315 -6.10 18.40 3.37
N PRO A 316 -6.91 17.91 4.34
CA PRO A 316 -6.54 16.74 5.15
C PRO A 316 -6.20 15.51 4.32
N ASP A 317 -6.91 15.30 3.19
CA ASP A 317 -6.65 14.20 2.26
C ASP A 317 -5.26 14.33 1.63
N MET A 318 -4.89 15.52 1.17
CA MET A 318 -3.57 15.76 0.58
C MET A 318 -2.46 15.67 1.62
N HIS A 319 -2.69 16.09 2.85
CA HIS A 319 -1.74 15.86 3.94
C HIS A 319 -1.58 14.36 4.24
N ALA A 320 -2.65 13.58 4.19
CA ALA A 320 -2.59 12.12 4.33
C ALA A 320 -1.86 11.46 3.13
N ASN A 321 -2.10 11.94 1.90
CA ASN A 321 -1.39 11.51 0.70
C ASN A 321 0.10 11.88 0.75
N TYR A 322 0.48 12.96 1.43
CA TYR A 322 1.88 13.28 1.67
C TYR A 322 2.59 12.22 2.52
N ALA A 323 1.90 11.59 3.49
CA ALA A 323 2.46 10.44 4.20
C ALA A 323 2.71 9.23 3.28
N VAL A 324 1.85 9.01 2.26
CA VAL A 324 2.08 7.98 1.23
C VAL A 324 3.35 8.29 0.45
N TYR A 325 3.50 9.54 0.00
CA TYR A 325 4.68 10.01 -0.72
C TYR A 325 5.97 9.84 0.11
N LEU A 326 5.99 10.28 1.36
CA LEU A 326 7.15 10.13 2.25
C LEU A 326 7.50 8.67 2.53
N CYS A 327 6.49 7.80 2.67
CA CYS A 327 6.72 6.36 2.81
C CYS A 327 7.32 5.75 1.53
N ALA A 328 6.86 6.19 0.34
CA ALA A 328 7.44 5.77 -0.94
C ALA A 328 8.89 6.26 -1.11
N LYS A 329 9.19 7.52 -0.75
CA LYS A 329 10.57 8.05 -0.70
C LYS A 329 11.46 7.27 0.26
N THR A 330 10.89 6.81 1.38
CA THR A 330 11.60 5.93 2.31
C THR A 330 11.92 4.58 1.65
N CYS A 331 10.98 3.96 0.97
CA CYS A 331 11.23 2.72 0.23
C CYS A 331 12.26 2.92 -0.89
N GLU A 332 12.24 4.05 -1.60
CA GLU A 332 13.24 4.38 -2.61
C GLU A 332 14.67 4.43 -1.98
N LEU A 333 14.83 5.12 -0.84
CA LEU A 333 16.11 5.19 -0.15
C LEU A 333 16.57 3.84 0.40
N VAL A 334 15.65 3.01 0.92
CA VAL A 334 15.94 1.64 1.38
C VAL A 334 16.39 0.76 0.22
N ALA A 335 15.70 0.82 -0.91
CA ALA A 335 16.04 0.07 -2.13
C ALA A 335 17.42 0.47 -2.67
N ASP A 336 17.68 1.77 -2.81
CA ASP A 336 18.98 2.30 -3.23
C ASP A 336 20.10 1.83 -2.31
N ARG A 337 19.87 1.90 -0.98
CA ARG A 337 20.86 1.45 0.01
C ARG A 337 21.12 -0.05 -0.07
N THR A 338 20.08 -0.84 -0.29
CA THR A 338 20.19 -2.29 -0.47
C THR A 338 21.00 -2.62 -1.73
N GLN A 339 20.69 -1.97 -2.86
CA GLN A 339 21.43 -2.15 -4.10
C GLN A 339 22.91 -1.73 -3.98
N PHE A 340 23.18 -0.64 -3.25
CA PHE A 340 24.56 -0.24 -2.96
C PHE A 340 25.31 -1.30 -2.15
N LEU A 341 24.70 -1.84 -1.10
CA LEU A 341 25.34 -2.79 -0.19
C LEU A 341 25.49 -4.19 -0.80
N GLU A 342 24.50 -4.66 -1.52
CA GLU A 342 24.44 -6.04 -2.03
C GLU A 342 25.01 -6.18 -3.45
N LEU A 343 24.81 -5.18 -4.30
CA LEU A 343 25.18 -5.22 -5.71
C LEU A 343 26.30 -4.25 -6.07
N GLY A 344 26.76 -3.40 -5.15
CA GLY A 344 27.77 -2.38 -5.42
C GLY A 344 27.31 -1.28 -6.37
N ALA A 345 25.99 -1.03 -6.45
CA ALA A 345 25.43 -0.03 -7.36
C ALA A 345 25.98 1.36 -7.07
N GLN A 346 26.28 2.13 -8.12
CA GLN A 346 26.71 3.53 -8.02
C GLN A 346 25.48 4.45 -7.98
N ASN A 347 24.89 4.64 -6.78
CA ASN A 347 23.60 5.33 -6.60
C ASN A 347 23.60 6.34 -5.43
N ASP A 348 24.72 6.99 -5.17
CA ASP A 348 24.87 8.04 -4.14
C ASP A 348 24.49 7.60 -2.69
N CYS A 349 24.38 6.29 -2.43
CA CYS A 349 24.11 5.76 -1.08
C CYS A 349 25.38 5.56 -0.27
N THR A 350 26.30 6.52 -0.31
CA THR A 350 27.59 6.49 0.41
C THR A 350 27.94 7.85 1.01
N GLY A 351 28.77 7.84 2.05
CA GLY A 351 29.34 9.05 2.66
C GLY A 351 28.30 10.09 3.07
N ASP A 352 28.67 11.36 2.88
CA ASP A 352 27.86 12.50 3.29
C ASP A 352 26.58 12.68 2.46
N VAL A 353 26.60 12.23 1.20
CA VAL A 353 25.41 12.30 0.32
C VAL A 353 24.29 11.42 0.86
N TYR A 354 24.62 10.17 1.22
CA TYR A 354 23.67 9.27 1.86
C TYR A 354 23.16 9.80 3.20
N GLN A 355 24.08 10.34 4.02
CA GLN A 355 23.71 10.96 5.30
C GLN A 355 22.76 12.14 5.09
N GLY A 356 23.02 13.00 4.11
CA GLY A 356 22.15 14.13 3.77
C GLY A 356 20.78 13.71 3.26
N ARG A 357 20.69 12.67 2.39
CA ARG A 357 19.41 12.09 1.94
C ARG A 357 18.59 11.54 3.11
N TRP A 358 19.26 10.81 4.01
CA TRP A 358 18.61 10.22 5.19
C TRP A 358 18.08 11.29 6.15
N LEU A 359 18.90 12.34 6.45
CA LEU A 359 18.51 13.42 7.37
C LEU A 359 17.32 14.22 6.82
N ARG A 360 17.36 14.61 5.54
CA ARG A 360 16.23 15.33 4.93
C ARG A 360 14.93 14.56 5.07
N LEU A 361 14.95 13.28 4.72
CA LEU A 361 13.75 12.45 4.78
C LEU A 361 13.26 12.23 6.23
N TRP A 362 14.20 12.14 7.20
CA TRP A 362 13.85 12.10 8.61
C TRP A 362 13.18 13.40 9.06
N ASP A 363 13.74 14.54 8.70
CA ASP A 363 13.21 15.86 9.04
C ASP A 363 11.84 16.08 8.39
N ASP A 364 11.64 15.68 7.13
CA ASP A 364 10.35 15.73 6.44
C ASP A 364 9.28 14.90 7.16
N LEU A 365 9.64 13.70 7.63
CA LEU A 365 8.74 12.85 8.41
C LEU A 365 8.38 13.50 9.75
N GLN A 366 9.36 14.13 10.45
CA GLN A 366 9.08 14.84 11.70
C GLN A 366 8.18 16.05 11.46
N GLN A 367 8.46 16.82 10.40
CA GLN A 367 7.65 17.97 10.03
C GLN A 367 6.21 17.55 9.66
N TRP A 368 6.04 16.43 8.93
CA TRP A 368 4.73 15.89 8.60
C TRP A 368 3.88 15.64 9.85
N VAL A 369 4.47 15.04 10.89
CA VAL A 369 3.71 14.71 12.12
C VAL A 369 3.41 15.94 12.98
N GLU A 370 4.25 16.98 12.90
CA GLU A 370 4.04 18.26 13.61
C GLU A 370 2.96 19.11 12.92
N ASP A 371 2.95 19.13 11.58
CA ASP A 371 2.05 19.95 10.78
C ASP A 371 0.67 19.30 10.51
N ARG A 372 0.35 18.18 11.16
CA ARG A 372 -0.94 17.49 10.96
C ARG A 372 -2.11 18.41 11.23
N PRO A 373 -3.09 18.52 10.30
CA PRO A 373 -4.32 19.23 10.55
C PRO A 373 -5.13 18.55 11.66
N PRO A 374 -6.06 19.25 12.32
CA PRO A 374 -6.85 18.72 13.44
C PRO A 374 -7.54 17.39 13.15
N GLU A 375 -7.98 17.16 11.93
CA GLU A 375 -8.66 15.94 11.46
C GLU A 375 -7.75 14.71 11.53
N LEU A 376 -6.43 14.91 11.40
CA LEU A 376 -5.43 13.83 11.43
C LEU A 376 -4.77 13.62 12.80
N LEU A 377 -5.18 14.41 13.81
CA LEU A 377 -4.71 14.23 15.19
C LEU A 377 -5.50 13.13 15.91
N PRO A 378 -4.86 12.39 16.84
CA PRO A 378 -5.58 11.45 17.68
C PRO A 378 -6.51 12.21 18.65
N VAL A 379 -7.75 11.73 18.77
CA VAL A 379 -8.72 12.26 19.75
C VAL A 379 -8.33 11.86 21.17
N GLN A 380 -7.79 10.64 21.30
CA GLN A 380 -7.35 10.10 22.57
C GLN A 380 -6.12 9.22 22.39
N THR A 381 -5.17 9.35 23.30
CA THR A 381 -4.04 8.42 23.41
C THR A 381 -3.92 7.98 24.87
N THR A 382 -4.10 6.68 25.12
CA THR A 382 -3.96 6.10 26.46
C THR A 382 -2.85 5.04 26.42
N GLN A 383 -1.96 5.11 27.42
CA GLN A 383 -0.88 4.14 27.56
C GLN A 383 -1.43 2.85 28.17
N THR A 384 -1.70 1.87 27.33
CA THR A 384 -2.14 0.52 27.72
C THR A 384 -1.07 -0.50 27.36
N LYS A 385 -1.14 -1.69 27.95
CA LYS A 385 -0.24 -2.82 27.66
C LYS A 385 -1.01 -3.92 26.96
N PRO A 386 -0.42 -4.60 25.97
CA PRO A 386 0.95 -4.41 25.46
C PRO A 386 1.09 -3.22 24.49
N PHE A 387 -0.02 -2.72 23.92
CA PHE A 387 -0.02 -1.65 22.93
C PHE A 387 -0.81 -0.43 23.44
N PRO A 388 -0.40 0.81 23.09
CA PRO A 388 -1.15 2.00 23.45
C PRO A 388 -2.50 2.00 22.73
N HIS A 389 -3.54 2.56 23.35
CA HIS A 389 -4.82 2.82 22.68
C HIS A 389 -4.78 4.21 22.05
N ILE A 390 -4.81 4.29 20.70
CA ILE A 390 -4.73 5.54 19.95
C ILE A 390 -5.94 5.63 19.05
N LEU A 391 -6.88 6.50 19.42
CA LEU A 391 -8.17 6.66 18.74
C LEU A 391 -8.14 7.85 17.81
N PHE A 392 -8.57 7.65 16.57
CA PHE A 392 -8.83 8.67 15.56
C PHE A 392 -10.31 8.67 15.18
N LEU A 393 -10.83 9.82 14.75
CA LEU A 393 -12.18 9.92 14.20
C LEU A 393 -12.20 9.85 12.68
N HIS A 394 -11.18 10.45 12.04
CA HIS A 394 -11.11 10.52 10.60
C HIS A 394 -10.36 9.29 10.05
N TRP A 395 -10.93 8.63 9.03
CA TRP A 395 -10.32 7.42 8.44
C TRP A 395 -8.94 7.68 7.81
N ALA A 396 -8.74 8.85 7.17
CA ALA A 396 -7.44 9.20 6.62
C ALA A 396 -6.35 9.31 7.70
N ALA A 397 -6.72 9.70 8.93
CA ALA A 397 -5.79 9.75 10.06
C ALA A 397 -5.27 8.38 10.46
N ILE A 398 -6.10 7.34 10.38
CA ILE A 398 -5.74 5.98 10.75
C ILE A 398 -4.56 5.50 9.91
N SER A 399 -4.76 5.42 8.60
CA SER A 399 -3.77 4.85 7.68
C SER A 399 -2.56 5.76 7.45
N SER A 400 -2.73 7.09 7.40
CA SER A 400 -1.59 8.01 7.24
C SER A 400 -0.62 7.96 8.43
N ASN A 401 -1.15 7.89 9.67
CA ASN A 401 -0.31 7.72 10.86
C ASN A 401 0.36 6.34 10.90
N GLN A 402 -0.29 5.28 10.43
CA GLN A 402 0.35 3.97 10.29
C GLN A 402 1.50 4.01 9.28
N LEU A 403 1.33 4.68 8.13
CA LEU A 403 2.37 4.85 7.11
C LEU A 403 3.54 5.68 7.62
N TYR A 404 3.28 6.78 8.35
CA TYR A 404 4.32 7.56 9.02
C TYR A 404 5.17 6.68 9.96
N HIS A 405 4.54 5.91 10.84
CA HIS A 405 5.27 5.02 11.74
C HIS A 405 6.02 3.92 10.99
N THR A 406 5.48 3.41 9.89
CA THR A 406 6.13 2.42 9.03
C THR A 406 7.38 3.00 8.36
N ALA A 407 7.28 4.20 7.79
CA ALA A 407 8.41 4.91 7.20
C ALA A 407 9.52 5.16 8.24
N CYS A 408 9.16 5.61 9.45
CA CYS A 408 10.13 5.77 10.53
C CYS A 408 10.85 4.46 10.89
N ILE A 409 10.15 3.32 10.97
CA ILE A 409 10.78 2.02 11.23
C ILE A 409 11.79 1.68 10.13
N LEU A 410 11.37 1.78 8.87
CA LEU A 410 12.23 1.46 7.72
C LEU A 410 13.46 2.37 7.68
N LEU A 411 13.28 3.66 7.90
CA LEU A 411 14.38 4.64 7.88
C LEU A 411 15.36 4.42 9.05
N LEU A 412 14.87 4.12 10.25
CA LEU A 412 15.72 3.80 11.41
C LEU A 412 16.54 2.52 11.19
N ASN A 413 16.02 1.53 10.47
CA ASN A 413 16.75 0.29 10.17
C ASN A 413 17.97 0.51 9.26
N ILE A 414 17.96 1.55 8.45
CA ILE A 414 19.06 1.90 7.54
C ILE A 414 19.83 3.16 8.00
N MET A 415 19.67 3.59 9.25
CA MET A 415 20.29 4.81 9.77
C MET A 415 21.82 4.77 9.63
N PRO A 416 22.45 5.83 9.05
CA PRO A 416 23.90 5.94 8.97
C PRO A 416 24.53 5.92 10.38
N LYS A 417 25.62 5.17 10.57
CA LYS A 417 26.32 5.06 11.87
C LYS A 417 26.88 6.39 12.37
N SER A 418 27.11 7.35 11.46
CA SER A 418 27.59 8.70 11.78
C SER A 418 26.53 9.58 12.44
N ILE A 419 25.25 9.30 12.22
CA ILE A 419 24.14 10.08 12.75
C ILE A 419 23.89 9.71 14.20
N LYS A 420 23.80 10.74 15.06
CA LYS A 420 23.42 10.60 16.46
C LYS A 420 22.14 11.40 16.69
N LEU A 421 21.02 10.74 16.73
CA LEU A 421 19.75 11.35 17.13
C LEU A 421 19.72 11.54 18.66
N ARG A 422 19.02 12.58 19.13
CA ARG A 422 18.78 12.75 20.56
C ARG A 422 17.93 11.60 21.07
N SER A 423 18.25 11.11 22.26
CA SER A 423 17.46 10.04 22.90
C SER A 423 16.04 10.52 23.18
N ALA A 424 15.10 10.01 22.41
CA ALA A 424 13.66 10.27 22.54
C ALA A 424 12.89 9.02 22.09
N PRO A 425 11.64 8.80 22.54
CA PRO A 425 10.85 7.64 22.13
C PRO A 425 10.74 7.48 20.60
N ILE A 426 10.67 8.59 19.87
CA ILE A 426 10.58 8.68 18.41
C ILE A 426 11.80 8.06 17.67
N VAL A 427 12.91 7.85 18.33
CA VAL A 427 14.11 7.19 17.77
C VAL A 427 14.05 5.66 17.92
N SER A 428 13.01 5.14 18.54
CA SER A 428 12.83 3.71 18.78
C SER A 428 11.89 3.08 17.74
N ALA A 429 12.43 2.20 16.90
CA ALA A 429 11.61 1.41 15.97
C ALA A 429 10.51 0.62 16.71
N LEU A 430 10.81 0.08 17.90
CA LEU A 430 9.84 -0.64 18.72
C LEU A 430 8.70 0.29 19.23
N TRP A 431 9.01 1.55 19.52
CA TRP A 431 7.98 2.53 19.89
C TRP A 431 7.01 2.78 18.74
N HIS A 432 7.53 2.96 17.53
CA HIS A 432 6.69 3.08 16.32
C HIS A 432 5.87 1.81 16.06
N ALA A 433 6.47 0.65 16.20
CA ALA A 433 5.78 -0.64 16.02
C ALA A 433 4.59 -0.80 16.98
N ARG A 434 4.76 -0.44 18.26
CA ARG A 434 3.67 -0.47 19.24
C ARG A 434 2.54 0.48 18.87
N ARG A 435 2.84 1.62 18.28
CA ARG A 435 1.81 2.58 17.84
C ARG A 435 1.05 2.06 16.63
N ILE A 436 1.70 1.41 15.66
CA ILE A 436 1.00 0.75 14.54
C ILE A 436 -0.02 -0.27 15.06
N CYS A 437 0.39 -1.16 15.97
CA CYS A 437 -0.52 -2.14 16.56
C CYS A 437 -1.64 -1.48 17.36
N GLY A 438 -1.32 -0.43 18.14
CA GLY A 438 -2.29 0.31 18.93
C GLY A 438 -3.33 1.03 18.06
N ILE A 439 -2.91 1.63 16.95
CA ILE A 439 -3.80 2.25 15.97
C ILE A 439 -4.72 1.19 15.34
N SER A 440 -4.17 0.04 14.93
CA SER A 440 -4.95 -1.04 14.31
C SER A 440 -6.03 -1.60 15.24
N LEU A 441 -5.74 -1.71 16.54
CA LEU A 441 -6.69 -2.21 17.55
C LEU A 441 -7.79 -1.21 17.88
N ALA A 442 -7.44 0.07 17.99
CA ALA A 442 -8.36 1.10 18.44
C ALA A 442 -9.32 1.59 17.34
N ASN A 443 -9.00 1.34 16.06
CA ASN A 443 -9.72 1.92 14.93
C ASN A 443 -10.12 0.86 13.89
N PRO A 444 -11.13 0.02 14.16
CA PRO A 444 -11.56 -1.03 13.22
C PRO A 444 -12.40 -0.44 12.08
N HIS A 445 -11.90 0.60 11.41
CA HIS A 445 -12.57 1.21 10.27
C HIS A 445 -12.34 0.37 9.01
N GLN A 446 -13.41 -0.08 8.37
CA GLN A 446 -13.38 -1.04 7.26
C GLN A 446 -12.50 -0.57 6.08
N GLY A 447 -12.55 0.72 5.74
CA GLY A 447 -11.71 1.29 4.67
C GLY A 447 -10.21 1.27 4.95
N CYS A 448 -9.78 1.05 6.20
CA CYS A 448 -8.38 1.08 6.61
C CYS A 448 -7.80 -0.31 6.91
N LEU A 449 -8.64 -1.34 7.06
CA LEU A 449 -8.21 -2.65 7.56
C LEU A 449 -7.17 -3.32 6.65
N ASN A 450 -7.43 -3.40 5.35
CA ASN A 450 -6.52 -4.03 4.40
C ASN A 450 -5.19 -3.26 4.25
N ASN A 451 -5.20 -1.94 4.41
CA ASN A 451 -4.00 -1.11 4.37
C ASN A 451 -3.10 -1.29 5.59
N ALA A 452 -3.63 -1.80 6.71
CA ALA A 452 -2.86 -2.09 7.91
C ALA A 452 -1.98 -3.35 7.80
N ILE A 453 -2.19 -4.22 6.80
CA ILE A 453 -1.52 -5.53 6.69
C ILE A 453 0.00 -5.38 6.61
N GLN A 454 0.51 -4.51 5.74
CA GLN A 454 1.96 -4.33 5.58
C GLN A 454 2.59 -3.56 6.76
N PRO A 455 1.99 -2.47 7.28
CA PRO A 455 2.41 -1.88 8.55
C PRO A 455 2.49 -2.89 9.71
N LEU A 456 1.49 -3.77 9.87
CA LEU A 456 1.48 -4.81 10.89
C LEU A 456 2.58 -5.86 10.68
N TRP A 457 2.89 -6.21 9.44
CA TRP A 457 4.03 -7.07 9.11
C TRP A 457 5.35 -6.45 9.54
N ILE A 458 5.61 -5.19 9.12
CA ILE A 458 6.86 -4.48 9.43
C ILE A 458 7.02 -4.27 10.95
N ALA A 459 5.94 -3.90 11.63
CA ALA A 459 5.92 -3.74 13.08
C ALA A 459 6.05 -5.07 13.83
N GLY A 460 5.33 -6.10 13.36
CA GLY A 460 5.22 -7.40 14.01
C GLY A 460 6.55 -8.11 14.22
N ARG A 461 7.48 -7.95 13.28
CA ARG A 461 8.82 -8.56 13.36
C ARG A 461 9.69 -8.03 14.50
N LEU A 462 9.35 -6.86 15.06
CA LEU A 462 10.13 -6.23 16.13
C LEU A 462 9.73 -6.71 17.53
N PHE A 463 8.68 -7.51 17.64
CA PHE A 463 8.21 -8.04 18.92
C PHE A 463 8.85 -9.39 19.23
N SER A 464 9.01 -9.65 20.52
CA SER A 464 9.59 -10.90 21.03
C SER A 464 8.71 -11.65 22.02
N HIS A 465 7.62 -11.03 22.50
CA HIS A 465 6.78 -11.62 23.53
C HIS A 465 5.55 -12.30 22.92
N VAL A 466 5.29 -13.54 23.34
CA VAL A 466 4.20 -14.39 22.80
C VAL A 466 2.82 -13.73 22.88
N SER A 467 2.55 -12.93 23.94
CA SER A 467 1.26 -12.22 24.04
C SER A 467 1.09 -11.11 23.00
N GLU A 468 2.19 -10.45 22.59
CA GLU A 468 2.16 -9.46 21.51
C GLU A 468 1.93 -10.15 20.17
N HIS A 469 2.60 -11.30 19.93
CA HIS A 469 2.43 -12.14 18.74
C HIS A 469 0.97 -12.60 18.57
N ALA A 470 0.35 -13.11 19.64
CA ALA A 470 -1.03 -13.58 19.60
C ALA A 470 -2.01 -12.47 19.17
N ILE A 471 -1.85 -11.27 19.72
CA ILE A 471 -2.72 -10.13 19.37
C ILE A 471 -2.53 -9.74 17.90
N ILE A 472 -1.30 -9.71 17.37
CA ILE A 472 -1.03 -9.39 15.97
C ILE A 472 -1.67 -10.42 15.04
N ILE A 473 -1.54 -11.71 15.36
CA ILE A 473 -2.17 -12.79 14.61
C ILE A 473 -3.70 -12.60 14.58
N ASP A 474 -4.30 -12.27 15.72
CA ASP A 474 -5.75 -12.07 15.81
C ASP A 474 -6.20 -10.84 15.00
N ILE A 475 -5.43 -9.74 14.98
CA ILE A 475 -5.71 -8.58 14.11
C ILE A 475 -5.70 -9.01 12.63
N ILE A 476 -4.67 -9.74 12.19
CA ILE A 476 -4.53 -10.16 10.79
C ILE A 476 -5.69 -11.09 10.39
N ARG A 477 -6.05 -12.05 11.24
CA ARG A 477 -7.22 -12.94 11.01
C ARG A 477 -8.52 -12.16 10.90
N LYS A 478 -8.70 -11.16 11.77
CA LYS A 478 -9.88 -10.30 11.74
C LYS A 478 -9.95 -9.49 10.45
N ILE A 479 -8.83 -8.94 9.98
CA ILE A 479 -8.77 -8.22 8.71
C ILE A 479 -9.24 -9.11 7.57
N GLU A 480 -8.72 -10.34 7.45
CA GLU A 480 -9.14 -11.26 6.38
C GLU A 480 -10.61 -11.64 6.48
N ALA A 481 -11.11 -11.94 7.68
CA ALA A 481 -12.51 -12.30 7.90
C ALA A 481 -13.48 -11.16 7.54
N GLU A 482 -13.13 -9.92 7.88
CA GLU A 482 -14.00 -8.77 7.65
C GLU A 482 -13.95 -8.27 6.21
N THR A 483 -12.77 -8.29 5.58
CA THR A 483 -12.57 -7.70 4.26
C THR A 483 -12.62 -8.70 3.10
N GLY A 484 -12.39 -9.99 3.34
CA GLY A 484 -12.11 -10.97 2.30
C GLY A 484 -10.73 -10.82 1.66
N TRP A 485 -9.90 -9.86 2.13
CA TRP A 485 -8.56 -9.65 1.62
C TRP A 485 -7.60 -10.69 2.18
N GLY A 486 -6.87 -11.40 1.32
CA GLY A 486 -5.93 -12.44 1.76
C GLY A 486 -4.77 -11.85 2.59
N ALA A 487 -4.81 -12.04 3.89
CA ALA A 487 -3.84 -11.52 4.84
C ALA A 487 -3.13 -12.61 5.67
N CYS A 488 -3.76 -13.77 5.84
CA CYS A 488 -3.27 -14.83 6.73
C CYS A 488 -1.92 -15.44 6.31
N TRP A 489 -1.50 -15.27 5.06
CA TRP A 489 -0.15 -15.67 4.64
C TRP A 489 0.95 -14.91 5.40
N ARG A 490 0.70 -13.67 5.83
CA ARG A 490 1.62 -12.90 6.67
C ARG A 490 1.80 -13.48 8.07
N ILE A 491 0.82 -14.21 8.57
CA ILE A 491 0.95 -14.90 9.86
C ILE A 491 2.11 -15.90 9.81
N ARG A 492 2.20 -16.68 8.73
CA ARG A 492 3.28 -17.64 8.55
C ARG A 492 4.65 -16.95 8.45
N ASP A 493 4.72 -15.82 7.72
CA ASP A 493 5.96 -15.04 7.62
C ASP A 493 6.40 -14.50 8.99
N LEU A 494 5.43 -14.01 9.80
CA LEU A 494 5.69 -13.55 11.16
C LEU A 494 6.15 -14.70 12.07
N GLU A 495 5.48 -15.86 12.03
CA GLU A 495 5.88 -17.04 12.80
C GLU A 495 7.31 -17.47 12.49
N LEU A 496 7.71 -17.44 11.22
CA LEU A 496 9.09 -17.69 10.79
C LEU A 496 10.07 -16.62 11.32
N ALA A 497 9.69 -15.34 11.23
CA ALA A 497 10.50 -14.24 11.74
C ALA A 497 10.68 -14.30 13.27
N TRP A 498 9.70 -14.81 14.01
CA TRP A 498 9.76 -15.04 15.46
C TRP A 498 10.48 -16.34 15.86
N GLY A 499 10.92 -17.13 14.87
CA GLY A 499 11.62 -18.39 15.12
C GLY A 499 10.72 -19.57 15.50
N TYR A 500 9.43 -19.50 15.23
CA TYR A 500 8.52 -20.62 15.47
C TYR A 500 8.79 -21.73 14.45
N GLN A 501 9.07 -22.95 14.95
CA GLN A 501 9.22 -24.10 14.08
C GLN A 501 7.86 -24.47 13.48
N LEU A 502 7.79 -24.47 12.16
CA LEU A 502 6.61 -24.98 11.46
C LEU A 502 6.56 -26.49 11.68
N THR A 503 5.77 -26.92 12.64
CA THR A 503 5.45 -28.34 12.79
C THR A 503 4.68 -28.77 11.55
N SER A 504 5.39 -29.47 10.65
CA SER A 504 4.74 -30.20 9.56
C SER A 504 3.72 -31.14 10.21
N ARG A 505 2.44 -30.85 10.11
CA ARG A 505 1.38 -31.82 10.39
C ARG A 505 1.53 -32.95 9.37
N SER A 506 2.40 -33.91 9.68
CA SER A 506 2.39 -35.22 9.09
C SER A 506 0.99 -35.78 9.29
N ARG A 507 0.20 -35.81 8.22
CA ARG A 507 -0.98 -36.67 8.15
C ARG A 507 -0.45 -38.10 8.28
N LYS A 508 -0.40 -38.64 9.48
CA LYS A 508 -0.41 -40.09 9.69
C LYS A 508 -1.80 -40.56 9.22
N SER A 509 -1.87 -40.95 7.96
CA SER A 509 -2.91 -41.86 7.50
C SER A 509 -2.75 -43.16 8.30
N GLY A 510 -3.59 -43.34 9.29
CA GLY A 510 -3.69 -44.59 10.02
C GLY A 510 -4.23 -45.65 9.07
N THR A 511 -3.33 -46.42 8.49
CA THR A 511 -3.69 -47.72 7.90
C THR A 511 -4.05 -48.63 9.06
N GLN A 512 -5.32 -48.76 9.34
CA GLN A 512 -5.85 -49.86 10.19
C GLN A 512 -5.69 -51.17 9.39
N ASN A 513 -4.65 -51.92 9.71
CA ASN A 513 -4.59 -53.33 9.38
C ASN A 513 -5.54 -54.08 10.32
N SER A 514 -6.66 -54.51 9.79
CA SER A 514 -7.50 -55.54 10.45
C SER A 514 -6.78 -56.87 10.40
N PRO A 515 -6.70 -57.63 11.50
CA PRO A 515 -6.20 -59.00 11.44
C PRO A 515 -7.31 -59.91 10.89
N VAL A 516 -6.99 -60.60 9.80
CA VAL A 516 -7.77 -61.73 9.31
C VAL A 516 -7.56 -62.89 10.26
N ALA A 517 -8.65 -63.30 10.91
CA ALA A 517 -8.71 -64.59 11.63
C ALA A 517 -8.93 -65.70 10.61
N GLY A 518 -8.02 -66.65 10.56
CA GLY A 518 -8.15 -67.98 9.95
C GLY A 518 -8.37 -69.04 11.03
#